data_4f2a72e43cf0899822f175939e9d20bc
#
_entry.id   4f2a72e43cf0899822f175939e9d20bc
#
_cell.length_a   1.000
_cell.length_b   1.000
_cell.length_c   1.000
_cell.angle_alpha   90.00
_cell.angle_beta   90.00
_cell.angle_gamma   90.00
#
_symmetry.space_group_name_H-M   'P 1'
#
loop_
_entity.id
_entity.type
_entity.pdbx_description
1 polymer ?
#
loop_
_entity_poly.entity_id
_entity_poly.type
_entity_poly.pdbx_seq_one_letter_code
_entity_poly.pdbx_strand_id
1 'polypeptide(L)'
;MKRMMFALCLCLLLSSCEQRDVIHDAPPAEPILTLAQEEQIEMVEPVTCRLTITVKVPEVDKYRDIPLSHELQDVALAACEEYGVLPDVLFAVMEVESGYQLDARNGECYGLMQIHSINLPWLQEQIGTTDLSDPTQNIEAGAYILGGYLERYSLTDSLMAYNLGAGGAKAQWAQGIHETAYTRKVLDCIERSAEDV
;
A
#
# COMPACT_ATOMS: atom_id res chain seq x y z
N MET A 1 -0.03 -20.59 49.33
CA MET A 1 -1.08 -19.85 48.62
C MET A 1 -0.42 -18.94 47.61
N LYS A 2 -0.16 -19.45 46.41
CA LYS A 2 0.39 -18.74 45.25
C LYS A 2 -0.34 -19.27 44.05
N ARG A 3 -1.35 -18.55 43.55
CA ARG A 3 -1.94 -18.75 42.22
C ARG A 3 -2.64 -17.47 41.82
N MET A 4 -2.50 -17.13 40.59
CA MET A 4 -3.15 -16.05 39.80
C MET A 4 -2.31 -14.79 39.64
N MET A 5 -1.53 -14.78 38.56
CA MET A 5 -1.29 -13.64 37.71
C MET A 5 -0.58 -14.13 36.43
N PHE A 6 -1.34 -14.71 35.52
CA PHE A 6 -0.96 -14.89 34.12
C PHE A 6 -2.24 -14.94 33.30
N ALA A 7 -2.81 -13.81 33.02
CA ALA A 7 -3.84 -13.64 32.00
C ALA A 7 -4.16 -12.15 31.87
N LEU A 8 -3.27 -11.36 31.30
CA LEU A 8 -3.65 -10.02 30.81
C LEU A 8 -2.55 -9.49 29.87
N CYS A 9 -2.39 -10.09 28.71
CA CYS A 9 -1.56 -9.51 27.66
C CYS A 9 -1.94 -10.05 26.28
N LEU A 10 -3.22 -10.22 25.99
CA LEU A 10 -3.68 -10.67 24.68
C LEU A 10 -4.89 -9.89 24.14
N CYS A 11 -5.14 -8.69 24.58
CA CYS A 11 -6.33 -7.92 24.17
C CYS A 11 -6.04 -6.53 23.58
N LEU A 12 -4.82 -6.25 23.08
CA LEU A 12 -4.51 -4.92 22.53
C LEU A 12 -4.23 -4.92 21.01
N LEU A 13 -4.55 -5.99 20.29
CA LEU A 13 -4.37 -6.03 18.83
C LEU A 13 -5.69 -5.94 18.03
N LEU A 14 -6.83 -5.68 18.65
CA LEU A 14 -8.14 -5.79 18.01
C LEU A 14 -8.89 -4.46 17.83
N SER A 15 -8.23 -3.31 17.89
CA SER A 15 -8.95 -2.03 17.91
C SER A 15 -8.74 -1.13 16.68
N SER A 16 -8.22 -1.65 15.56
CA SER A 16 -7.92 -0.78 14.41
C SER A 16 -9.09 -0.55 13.44
N CYS A 17 -10.14 -1.37 13.48
CA CYS A 17 -11.21 -1.32 12.49
C CYS A 17 -12.46 -0.54 12.91
N GLU A 18 -12.56 -0.09 14.18
CA GLU A 18 -13.82 0.43 14.74
C GLU A 18 -14.12 1.90 14.42
N GLN A 19 -13.19 2.63 13.77
CA GLN A 19 -13.36 4.07 13.50
C GLN A 19 -12.94 4.51 12.09
N ARG A 20 -13.07 3.64 11.07
CA ARG A 20 -12.77 4.04 9.69
C ARG A 20 -13.99 4.75 9.09
N ASP A 21 -13.94 6.07 9.08
CA ASP A 21 -14.92 6.90 8.37
C ASP A 21 -14.88 6.64 6.85
N VAL A 22 -16.00 6.94 6.17
CA VAL A 22 -16.10 6.88 4.71
C VAL A 22 -15.00 7.74 4.08
N ILE A 23 -14.20 7.15 3.18
CA ILE A 23 -13.12 7.85 2.49
C ILE A 23 -13.70 8.69 1.34
N HIS A 24 -14.61 9.60 1.65
CA HIS A 24 -15.18 10.51 0.65
C HIS A 24 -14.24 11.65 0.21
N ASP A 25 -13.09 11.80 0.89
CA ASP A 25 -12.14 12.89 0.62
C ASP A 25 -10.92 12.47 -0.20
N ALA A 26 -10.85 11.21 -0.70
CA ALA A 26 -9.82 10.83 -1.66
C ALA A 26 -10.24 11.32 -3.07
N PRO A 27 -9.44 12.13 -3.77
CA PRO A 27 -9.72 12.45 -5.16
C PRO A 27 -9.52 11.21 -6.01
N PRO A 28 -10.16 11.14 -7.18
CA PRO A 28 -9.74 10.18 -8.19
C PRO A 28 -8.27 10.46 -8.54
N ALA A 29 -7.46 9.40 -8.58
CA ALA A 29 -6.14 9.49 -9.14
C ALA A 29 -6.29 9.84 -10.62
N GLU A 30 -5.81 11.01 -11.03
CA GLU A 30 -5.72 11.31 -12.46
C GLU A 30 -4.59 10.44 -13.04
N PRO A 31 -4.80 9.80 -14.21
CA PRO A 31 -3.75 9.01 -14.83
C PRO A 31 -2.53 9.90 -15.10
N ILE A 32 -1.37 9.45 -14.66
CA ILE A 32 -0.10 10.12 -14.91
C ILE A 32 0.11 10.17 -16.42
N LEU A 33 -0.07 11.35 -17.02
CA LEU A 33 0.25 11.61 -18.42
C LEU A 33 1.76 11.42 -18.62
N THR A 34 2.13 10.31 -19.23
CA THR A 34 3.50 10.07 -19.70
C THR A 34 3.80 11.10 -20.78
N LEU A 35 4.58 12.10 -20.45
CA LEU A 35 5.15 13.04 -21.42
C LEU A 35 6.21 12.30 -22.24
N ALA A 36 5.78 11.71 -23.34
CA ALA A 36 6.69 11.34 -24.42
C ALA A 36 7.16 12.64 -25.08
N GLN A 37 8.31 13.14 -24.66
CA GLN A 37 9.01 14.18 -25.43
C GLN A 37 9.74 13.49 -26.58
N GLU A 38 9.17 13.56 -27.77
CA GLU A 38 9.90 13.33 -29.01
C GLU A 38 10.83 14.51 -29.24
N GLU A 39 12.08 14.38 -28.83
CA GLU A 39 13.17 15.25 -29.33
C GLU A 39 13.59 14.75 -30.69
N GLN A 40 13.30 15.53 -31.74
CA GLN A 40 13.87 15.33 -33.09
C GLN A 40 15.36 15.70 -33.05
N ILE A 41 16.22 14.69 -32.99
CA ILE A 41 17.67 14.86 -33.18
C ILE A 41 17.99 14.66 -34.65
N GLU A 42 18.48 15.73 -35.26
CA GLU A 42 18.98 15.78 -36.63
C GLU A 42 20.16 14.81 -36.81
N MET A 43 20.06 13.91 -37.79
CA MET A 43 21.03 12.84 -38.05
C MET A 43 22.35 13.40 -38.59
N VAL A 44 23.38 13.34 -37.75
CA VAL A 44 24.79 13.41 -38.24
C VAL A 44 25.32 11.97 -38.27
N GLU A 45 25.71 11.49 -39.43
CA GLU A 45 26.25 10.16 -39.65
C GLU A 45 27.55 9.93 -38.86
N PRO A 46 27.62 8.98 -37.91
CA PRO A 46 28.87 8.64 -37.25
C PRO A 46 29.48 7.36 -37.82
N VAL A 47 30.77 7.43 -38.01
CA VAL A 47 31.67 6.31 -38.27
C VAL A 47 31.47 5.20 -37.24
N THR A 48 31.02 4.02 -37.70
CA THR A 48 30.58 2.91 -36.86
C THR A 48 31.77 2.15 -36.28
N CYS A 49 32.06 2.36 -35.01
CA CYS A 49 32.74 1.36 -34.19
C CYS A 49 31.69 0.72 -33.25
N ARG A 50 31.13 -0.41 -33.69
CA ARG A 50 30.07 -1.10 -32.92
C ARG A 50 30.71 -1.94 -31.83
N LEU A 51 30.97 -1.35 -30.68
CA LEU A 51 31.33 -2.11 -29.47
C LEU A 51 30.01 -2.59 -28.83
N THR A 52 29.65 -3.85 -29.08
CA THR A 52 28.48 -4.46 -28.39
C THR A 52 28.94 -4.92 -27.01
N ILE A 53 28.81 -4.07 -26.02
CA ILE A 53 29.01 -4.48 -24.62
C ILE A 53 27.68 -5.13 -24.17
N THR A 54 27.66 -6.46 -24.13
CA THR A 54 26.55 -7.18 -23.50
C THR A 54 26.75 -7.10 -21.99
N VAL A 55 26.20 -6.08 -21.37
CA VAL A 55 26.11 -6.03 -19.90
C VAL A 55 25.03 -7.01 -19.52
N LYS A 56 25.41 -8.14 -18.94
CA LYS A 56 24.47 -9.04 -18.30
C LYS A 56 24.07 -8.37 -16.98
N VAL A 57 22.98 -7.57 -17.03
CA VAL A 57 22.35 -7.06 -15.81
C VAL A 57 21.91 -8.28 -15.03
N PRO A 58 22.31 -8.46 -13.77
CA PRO A 58 21.78 -9.54 -12.97
C PRO A 58 20.25 -9.37 -12.95
N GLU A 59 19.54 -10.47 -13.23
CA GLU A 59 18.09 -10.53 -13.12
C GLU A 59 17.77 -10.35 -11.63
N VAL A 60 17.44 -9.15 -11.24
CA VAL A 60 16.96 -8.88 -9.88
C VAL A 60 15.64 -9.63 -9.76
N ASP A 61 15.54 -10.52 -8.78
CA ASP A 61 14.31 -11.26 -8.57
C ASP A 61 13.17 -10.26 -8.37
N LYS A 62 12.21 -10.31 -9.27
CA LYS A 62 11.04 -9.42 -9.27
C LYS A 62 10.17 -9.65 -8.04
N TYR A 63 10.19 -10.88 -7.52
CA TYR A 63 9.33 -11.33 -6.45
C TYR A 63 10.04 -11.32 -5.10
N ARG A 64 9.27 -11.04 -4.07
CA ARG A 64 9.71 -11.05 -2.69
C ARG A 64 9.49 -12.42 -2.07
N ASP A 65 10.35 -12.82 -1.14
CA ASP A 65 10.15 -14.02 -0.32
C ASP A 65 9.14 -13.72 0.81
N ILE A 66 7.86 -13.67 0.43
CA ILE A 66 6.72 -13.39 1.32
C ILE A 66 5.61 -14.41 1.06
N PRO A 67 4.70 -14.69 2.02
CA PRO A 67 3.62 -15.66 1.86
C PRO A 67 2.47 -15.16 0.97
N LEU A 68 2.81 -14.64 -0.20
CA LEU A 68 1.90 -14.17 -1.24
C LEU A 68 2.33 -14.75 -2.58
N SER A 69 1.38 -15.31 -3.35
CA SER A 69 1.71 -15.91 -4.64
C SER A 69 2.28 -14.88 -5.63
N HIS A 70 3.08 -15.34 -6.59
CA HIS A 70 3.67 -14.46 -7.59
C HIS A 70 2.60 -13.72 -8.40
N GLU A 71 1.46 -14.35 -8.68
CA GLU A 71 0.33 -13.74 -9.39
C GLU A 71 -0.25 -12.54 -8.62
N LEU A 72 -0.39 -12.66 -7.29
CA LEU A 72 -0.86 -11.56 -6.45
C LEU A 72 0.22 -10.50 -6.22
N GLN A 73 1.50 -10.89 -6.24
CA GLN A 73 2.58 -9.90 -6.25
C GLN A 73 2.58 -9.11 -7.57
N ASP A 74 2.29 -9.74 -8.71
CA ASP A 74 2.13 -9.04 -9.99
C ASP A 74 0.97 -8.05 -9.95
N VAL A 75 -0.17 -8.43 -9.38
CA VAL A 75 -1.31 -7.50 -9.16
C VAL A 75 -0.88 -6.32 -8.30
N ALA A 76 -0.17 -6.59 -7.20
CA ALA A 76 0.30 -5.54 -6.29
C ALA A 76 1.27 -4.56 -6.99
N LEU A 77 2.21 -5.09 -7.79
CA LEU A 77 3.17 -4.27 -8.54
C LEU A 77 2.47 -3.41 -9.60
N ALA A 78 1.49 -3.98 -10.33
CA ALA A 78 0.70 -3.24 -11.29
C ALA A 78 -0.13 -2.12 -10.63
N ALA A 79 -0.77 -2.41 -9.48
CA ALA A 79 -1.49 -1.42 -8.71
C ALA A 79 -0.56 -0.31 -8.15
N CYS A 80 0.66 -0.66 -7.77
CA CYS A 80 1.68 0.31 -7.36
C CYS A 80 2.01 1.29 -8.49
N GLU A 81 2.21 0.78 -9.70
CA GLU A 81 2.49 1.59 -10.88
C GLU A 81 1.30 2.50 -11.22
N GLU A 82 0.09 1.96 -11.20
CA GLU A 82 -1.13 2.69 -11.57
C GLU A 82 -1.46 3.80 -10.58
N TYR A 83 -1.30 3.56 -9.27
CA TYR A 83 -1.71 4.50 -8.23
C TYR A 83 -0.56 5.24 -7.54
N GLY A 84 0.67 5.15 -8.08
CA GLY A 84 1.82 5.90 -7.58
C GLY A 84 2.28 5.50 -6.17
N VAL A 85 2.07 4.25 -5.78
CA VAL A 85 2.50 3.71 -4.49
C VAL A 85 3.82 2.97 -4.64
N LEU A 86 4.78 3.23 -3.75
CA LEU A 86 6.01 2.44 -3.73
C LEU A 86 5.70 0.99 -3.30
N PRO A 87 6.26 -0.03 -4.00
CA PRO A 87 6.03 -1.44 -3.64
C PRO A 87 6.33 -1.78 -2.19
N ASP A 88 7.43 -1.22 -1.63
CA ASP A 88 7.79 -1.44 -0.23
C ASP A 88 6.71 -0.96 0.73
N VAL A 89 6.05 0.16 0.41
CA VAL A 89 4.97 0.72 1.22
C VAL A 89 3.73 -0.16 1.15
N LEU A 90 3.33 -0.60 -0.06
CA LEU A 90 2.13 -1.43 -0.24
C LEU A 90 2.27 -2.78 0.45
N PHE A 91 3.42 -3.46 0.26
CA PHE A 91 3.68 -4.75 0.91
C PHE A 91 3.79 -4.62 2.44
N ALA A 92 4.42 -3.56 2.96
CA ALA A 92 4.47 -3.31 4.40
C ALA A 92 3.08 -3.06 5.01
N VAL A 93 2.20 -2.36 4.30
CA VAL A 93 0.80 -2.20 4.72
C VAL A 93 0.08 -3.55 4.75
N MET A 94 0.23 -4.41 3.71
CA MET A 94 -0.35 -5.76 3.72
C MET A 94 0.15 -6.61 4.90
N GLU A 95 1.44 -6.53 5.21
CA GLU A 95 2.03 -7.25 6.34
C GLU A 95 1.37 -6.82 7.65
N VAL A 96 1.25 -5.52 7.87
CA VAL A 96 0.70 -4.97 9.12
C VAL A 96 -0.81 -5.19 9.24
N GLU A 97 -1.56 -5.13 8.12
CA GLU A 97 -3.02 -5.26 8.13
C GLU A 97 -3.49 -6.71 8.27
N SER A 98 -2.84 -7.64 7.58
CA SER A 98 -3.32 -9.03 7.50
C SER A 98 -2.25 -10.09 7.75
N GLY A 99 -0.96 -9.73 7.78
CA GLY A 99 0.13 -10.71 7.71
C GLY A 99 0.05 -11.54 6.43
N TYR A 100 -0.37 -10.96 5.32
CA TYR A 100 -0.61 -11.59 4.02
C TYR A 100 -1.71 -12.67 4.00
N GLN A 101 -2.63 -12.67 4.96
CA GLN A 101 -3.76 -13.59 4.98
C GLN A 101 -4.86 -13.12 4.02
N LEU A 102 -5.16 -13.94 2.99
CA LEU A 102 -6.10 -13.58 1.92
C LEU A 102 -7.53 -13.40 2.42
N ASP A 103 -7.93 -14.19 3.40
CA ASP A 103 -9.26 -14.24 4.00
C ASP A 103 -9.34 -13.50 5.36
N ALA A 104 -8.33 -12.66 5.64
CA ALA A 104 -8.31 -11.90 6.87
C ALA A 104 -9.59 -11.06 7.01
N ARG A 105 -10.19 -11.13 8.20
CA ARG A 105 -11.38 -10.36 8.52
C ARG A 105 -11.33 -9.86 9.96
N ASN A 106 -11.53 -8.56 10.11
CA ASN A 106 -11.67 -7.91 11.42
C ASN A 106 -12.91 -7.01 11.40
N GLY A 107 -14.01 -7.48 11.98
CA GLY A 107 -15.31 -6.83 11.91
C GLY A 107 -15.77 -6.65 10.45
N GLU A 108 -15.89 -5.41 10.01
CA GLU A 108 -16.28 -5.04 8.66
C GLU A 108 -15.08 -4.75 7.73
N CYS A 109 -13.84 -5.09 8.15
CA CYS A 109 -12.65 -4.98 7.34
C CYS A 109 -12.28 -6.32 6.71
N TYR A 110 -11.89 -6.31 5.43
CA TYR A 110 -11.72 -7.50 4.60
C TYR A 110 -10.35 -7.54 3.92
N GLY A 111 -9.82 -8.76 3.80
CA GLY A 111 -8.73 -9.14 2.92
C GLY A 111 -7.35 -8.60 3.31
N LEU A 112 -6.43 -8.69 2.37
CA LEU A 112 -5.01 -8.35 2.53
C LEU A 112 -4.77 -6.94 3.05
N MET A 113 -5.57 -5.98 2.56
CA MET A 113 -5.45 -4.56 2.85
C MET A 113 -6.44 -4.07 3.91
N GLN A 114 -7.23 -4.97 4.51
CA GLN A 114 -8.23 -4.68 5.55
C GLN A 114 -9.14 -3.50 5.20
N ILE A 115 -9.74 -3.54 4.01
CA ILE A 115 -10.64 -2.48 3.54
C ILE A 115 -12.00 -2.62 4.22
N HIS A 116 -12.46 -1.55 4.86
CA HIS A 116 -13.78 -1.51 5.50
C HIS A 116 -14.90 -1.49 4.47
N SER A 117 -15.95 -2.31 4.67
CA SER A 117 -17.08 -2.48 3.76
C SER A 117 -17.84 -1.20 3.43
N ILE A 118 -17.79 -0.20 4.32
CA ILE A 118 -18.42 1.11 4.10
C ILE A 118 -17.88 1.83 2.85
N ASN A 119 -16.66 1.49 2.42
CA ASN A 119 -16.02 2.09 1.25
C ASN A 119 -16.43 1.41 -0.06
N LEU A 120 -17.08 0.23 -0.02
CA LEU A 120 -17.40 -0.55 -1.21
C LEU A 120 -18.24 0.21 -2.24
N PRO A 121 -19.32 0.93 -1.89
CA PRO A 121 -20.10 1.67 -2.88
C PRO A 121 -19.28 2.74 -3.61
N TRP A 122 -18.42 3.45 -2.89
CA TRP A 122 -17.54 4.45 -3.46
C TRP A 122 -16.45 3.80 -4.34
N LEU A 123 -15.80 2.73 -3.87
CA LEU A 123 -14.80 1.98 -4.66
C LEU A 123 -15.39 1.38 -5.93
N GLN A 124 -16.64 0.92 -5.87
CA GLN A 124 -17.35 0.44 -7.06
C GLN A 124 -17.55 1.56 -8.10
N GLU A 125 -17.87 2.76 -7.66
CA GLU A 125 -18.04 3.91 -8.54
C GLU A 125 -16.70 4.38 -9.14
N GLN A 126 -15.61 4.35 -8.35
CA GLN A 126 -14.31 4.88 -8.76
C GLN A 126 -13.49 3.91 -9.61
N ILE A 127 -13.40 2.66 -9.20
CA ILE A 127 -12.50 1.65 -9.78
C ILE A 127 -13.19 0.30 -10.08
N GLY A 128 -14.50 0.22 -9.93
CA GLY A 128 -15.27 -0.97 -10.27
C GLY A 128 -15.17 -2.12 -9.26
N THR A 129 -14.63 -1.92 -8.06
CA THR A 129 -14.56 -2.93 -7.01
C THR A 129 -15.96 -3.40 -6.61
N THR A 130 -16.21 -4.70 -6.66
CA THR A 130 -17.50 -5.30 -6.30
C THR A 130 -17.43 -6.26 -5.14
N ASP A 131 -16.24 -6.79 -4.84
CA ASP A 131 -16.02 -7.76 -3.76
C ASP A 131 -14.68 -7.50 -3.04
N LEU A 132 -14.74 -7.07 -1.79
CA LEU A 132 -13.56 -6.83 -0.96
C LEU A 132 -12.93 -8.13 -0.42
N SER A 133 -13.60 -9.29 -0.57
CA SER A 133 -13.02 -10.59 -0.26
C SER A 133 -12.23 -11.20 -1.42
N ASP A 134 -12.37 -10.67 -2.62
CA ASP A 134 -11.50 -11.00 -3.74
C ASP A 134 -10.12 -10.38 -3.55
N PRO A 135 -9.03 -11.16 -3.47
CA PRO A 135 -7.71 -10.64 -3.15
C PRO A 135 -7.18 -9.65 -4.20
N THR A 136 -7.51 -9.82 -5.47
CA THR A 136 -7.11 -8.90 -6.54
C THR A 136 -7.76 -7.55 -6.35
N GLN A 137 -9.09 -7.52 -6.23
CA GLN A 137 -9.85 -6.29 -6.02
C GLN A 137 -9.49 -5.62 -4.68
N ASN A 138 -9.14 -6.41 -3.66
CA ASN A 138 -8.73 -5.89 -2.36
C ASN A 138 -7.37 -5.18 -2.43
N ILE A 139 -6.39 -5.74 -3.16
CA ILE A 139 -5.08 -5.12 -3.40
C ILE A 139 -5.26 -3.80 -4.17
N GLU A 140 -6.01 -3.83 -5.28
CA GLU A 140 -6.28 -2.65 -6.11
C GLU A 140 -6.97 -1.54 -5.30
N ALA A 141 -8.01 -1.89 -4.53
CA ALA A 141 -8.72 -0.95 -3.67
C ALA A 141 -7.79 -0.32 -2.60
N GLY A 142 -6.94 -1.14 -1.98
CA GLY A 142 -5.97 -0.66 -1.00
C GLY A 142 -4.93 0.29 -1.59
N ALA A 143 -4.38 -0.06 -2.75
CA ALA A 143 -3.43 0.78 -3.47
C ALA A 143 -4.06 2.10 -3.93
N TYR A 144 -5.29 2.07 -4.48
CA TYR A 144 -6.05 3.25 -4.85
C TYR A 144 -6.26 4.22 -3.67
N ILE A 145 -6.71 3.70 -2.53
CA ILE A 145 -6.92 4.49 -1.31
C ILE A 145 -5.60 5.10 -0.82
N LEU A 146 -4.55 4.29 -0.74
CA LEU A 146 -3.26 4.71 -0.23
C LEU A 146 -2.60 5.72 -1.16
N GLY A 147 -2.63 5.49 -2.48
CA GLY A 147 -2.15 6.42 -3.50
C GLY A 147 -2.82 7.79 -3.40
N GLY A 148 -4.15 7.82 -3.28
CA GLY A 148 -4.90 9.06 -3.11
C GLY A 148 -4.52 9.84 -1.83
N TYR A 149 -4.02 9.20 -0.77
CA TYR A 149 -3.46 9.88 0.39
C TYR A 149 -2.02 10.35 0.14
N LEU A 150 -1.19 9.54 -0.52
CA LEU A 150 0.21 9.87 -0.80
C LEU A 150 0.36 11.07 -1.73
N GLU A 151 -0.60 11.32 -2.61
CA GLU A 151 -0.63 12.53 -3.44
C GLU A 151 -0.77 13.82 -2.62
N ARG A 152 -1.33 13.74 -1.41
CA ARG A 152 -1.72 14.92 -0.61
C ARG A 152 -0.90 15.11 0.65
N TYR A 153 -0.36 14.05 1.20
CA TYR A 153 0.23 14.05 2.53
C TYR A 153 1.62 13.38 2.50
N SER A 154 2.40 13.62 3.53
CA SER A 154 3.62 12.86 3.79
C SER A 154 3.31 11.36 3.92
N LEU A 155 4.32 10.49 3.76
CA LEU A 155 4.15 9.05 3.96
C LEU A 155 3.50 8.73 5.32
N THR A 156 4.02 9.31 6.41
CA THR A 156 3.51 9.04 7.76
C THR A 156 2.06 9.49 7.93
N ASP A 157 1.73 10.71 7.43
CA ASP A 157 0.37 11.22 7.47
C ASP A 157 -0.59 10.42 6.60
N SER A 158 -0.14 9.93 5.44
CA SER A 158 -0.91 9.04 4.56
C SER A 158 -1.23 7.71 5.23
N LEU A 159 -0.25 7.12 5.91
CA LEU A 159 -0.45 5.90 6.71
C LEU A 159 -1.41 6.13 7.87
N MET A 160 -1.36 7.31 8.52
CA MET A 160 -2.35 7.68 9.54
C MET A 160 -3.75 7.79 8.95
N ALA A 161 -3.89 8.45 7.79
CA ALA A 161 -5.18 8.59 7.11
C ALA A 161 -5.72 7.24 6.63
N TYR A 162 -4.85 6.34 6.18
CA TYR A 162 -5.23 4.98 5.81
C TYR A 162 -5.80 4.20 7.01
N ASN A 163 -5.13 4.26 8.16
CA ASN A 163 -5.53 3.52 9.36
C ASN A 163 -6.73 4.13 10.09
N LEU A 164 -6.77 5.46 10.25
CA LEU A 164 -7.75 6.17 11.08
C LEU A 164 -8.94 6.74 10.27
N GLY A 165 -8.88 6.66 8.94
CA GLY A 165 -9.70 7.49 8.06
C GLY A 165 -9.24 8.95 8.05
N ALA A 166 -9.65 9.71 7.02
CA ALA A 166 -9.25 11.11 6.86
C ALA A 166 -9.70 11.99 8.05
N GLY A 167 -10.90 11.74 8.59
CA GLY A 167 -11.42 12.47 9.75
C GLY A 167 -10.60 12.23 11.01
N GLY A 168 -10.31 10.97 11.32
CA GLY A 168 -9.50 10.57 12.47
C GLY A 168 -8.08 11.12 12.39
N ALA A 169 -7.44 11.02 11.23
CA ALA A 169 -6.10 11.57 11.01
C ALA A 169 -6.07 13.10 11.20
N LYS A 170 -7.01 13.85 10.60
CA LYS A 170 -7.12 15.31 10.79
C LYS A 170 -7.28 15.71 12.25
N ALA A 171 -8.03 14.92 13.03
CA ALA A 171 -8.18 15.18 14.47
C ALA A 171 -6.89 14.99 15.27
N GLN A 172 -6.04 14.04 14.88
CA GLN A 172 -4.71 13.82 15.46
C GLN A 172 -3.74 14.93 15.04
N TRP A 173 -3.71 15.28 13.75
CA TRP A 173 -2.84 16.36 13.24
C TRP A 173 -3.14 17.71 13.89
N ALA A 174 -4.41 18.02 14.15
CA ALA A 174 -4.79 19.24 14.88
C ALA A 174 -4.20 19.31 16.30
N GLN A 175 -3.77 18.18 16.86
CA GLN A 175 -3.08 18.07 18.15
C GLN A 175 -1.56 18.00 18.00
N GLY A 176 -1.03 18.12 16.78
CA GLY A 176 0.40 17.99 16.47
C GLY A 176 0.89 16.55 16.45
N ILE A 177 0.00 15.56 16.36
CA ILE A 177 0.34 14.13 16.31
C ILE A 177 0.41 13.70 14.85
N HIS A 178 1.63 13.41 14.37
CA HIS A 178 1.92 12.96 12.99
C HIS A 178 2.53 11.55 12.94
N GLU A 179 2.48 10.81 14.04
CA GLU A 179 2.96 9.43 14.14
C GLU A 179 2.11 8.65 15.13
N THR A 180 1.84 7.39 14.83
CA THR A 180 1.09 6.46 15.66
C THR A 180 1.82 5.13 15.82
N ALA A 181 1.35 4.25 16.68
CA ALA A 181 1.89 2.89 16.78
C ALA A 181 1.72 2.10 15.47
N TYR A 182 0.67 2.39 14.68
CA TYR A 182 0.46 1.79 13.37
C TYR A 182 1.51 2.26 12.37
N THR A 183 1.72 3.57 12.24
CA THR A 183 2.69 4.10 11.28
C THR A 183 4.10 3.61 11.57
N ARG A 184 4.51 3.52 12.83
CA ARG A 184 5.80 2.93 13.21
C ARG A 184 5.94 1.49 12.77
N LYS A 185 4.91 0.65 12.98
CA LYS A 185 4.95 -0.75 12.51
C LYS A 185 5.15 -0.86 11.00
N VAL A 186 4.46 -0.02 10.20
CA VAL A 186 4.64 -0.02 8.75
C VAL A 186 6.04 0.44 8.36
N LEU A 187 6.55 1.50 8.97
CA LEU A 187 7.90 2.00 8.71
C LEU A 187 8.98 0.96 9.09
N ASP A 188 8.84 0.29 10.23
CA ASP A 188 9.73 -0.81 10.64
C ASP A 188 9.71 -1.98 9.61
N CYS A 189 8.55 -2.28 8.99
CA CYS A 189 8.47 -3.27 7.92
C CYS A 189 9.21 -2.82 6.65
N ILE A 190 9.09 -1.55 6.27
CA ILE A 190 9.79 -0.98 5.12
C ILE A 190 11.32 -1.03 5.34
N GLU A 191 11.80 -0.65 6.52
CA GLU A 191 13.23 -0.69 6.85
C GLU A 191 13.80 -2.10 6.79
N ARG A 192 13.11 -3.10 7.35
CA ARG A 192 13.54 -4.51 7.27
C ARG A 192 13.64 -5.01 5.82
N SER A 193 12.65 -4.66 4.98
CA SER A 193 12.67 -5.07 3.57
C SER A 193 13.85 -4.48 2.79
N ALA A 194 14.37 -3.32 3.21
CA ALA A 194 15.53 -2.69 2.58
C ALA A 194 16.87 -3.32 3.00
N GLU A 195 16.92 -4.00 4.16
CA GLU A 195 18.13 -4.67 4.65
C GLU A 195 18.31 -6.07 4.03
N ASP A 196 17.25 -6.68 3.50
CA ASP A 196 17.25 -8.03 2.92
C ASP A 196 17.62 -8.04 1.41
N VAL A 197 17.92 -6.89 0.79
CA VAL A 197 18.32 -6.70 -0.62
C VAL A 197 19.83 -6.48 -0.73
#